data_424771883b3c9d6c6d1554a81bf05344
#
_entry.id   424771883b3c9d6c6d1554a81bf05344
#
_cell.length_a   1.000
_cell.length_b   1.000
_cell.length_c   1.000
_cell.angle_alpha   90.00
_cell.angle_beta   90.00
_cell.angle_gamma   90.00
#
_symmetry.space_group_name_H-M   'P 1'
#
loop_
_entity.id
_entity.type
_entity.pdbx_description
1 polymer ?
#
loop_
_entity_poly.entity_id
_entity_poly.type
_entity_poly.pdbx_seq_one_letter_code
_entity_poly.pdbx_strand_id
1 'polypeptide(L)'
;MNMAQTHTPVPNLQQRFPERLVQLADGAQLAIRECGQGPVVVLLHGIGSGSASWLHCAQRLAAGNRVIAWDAPGYGLSTPLPPARPKACDYAACLELLLDALGVESCLLVGHSLGALMATAYAAGIGAARVRRLVLLS
;
A
#
# COMPACT_ATOMS: atom_id res chain seq x y z
N MET A 1 2.65 23.35 -44.17
CA MET A 1 2.90 21.97 -43.66
C MET A 1 2.57 21.94 -42.18
N ASN A 2 1.41 21.45 -41.83
CA ASN A 2 1.06 21.20 -40.44
C ASN A 2 1.77 19.92 -40.00
N MET A 3 2.85 20.06 -39.24
CA MET A 3 3.35 18.94 -38.41
C MET A 3 2.33 18.72 -37.31
N ALA A 4 1.49 17.70 -37.45
CA ALA A 4 0.70 17.21 -36.37
C ALA A 4 1.69 16.73 -35.31
N GLN A 5 1.84 17.50 -34.25
CA GLN A 5 2.51 17.03 -33.03
C GLN A 5 1.65 15.90 -32.51
N THR A 6 2.11 14.67 -32.73
CA THR A 6 1.54 13.49 -32.08
C THR A 6 1.79 13.63 -30.59
N HIS A 7 0.84 14.24 -29.88
CA HIS A 7 0.84 14.26 -28.45
C HIS A 7 0.61 12.82 -27.97
N THR A 8 1.67 12.13 -27.60
CA THR A 8 1.54 10.86 -26.89
C THR A 8 0.89 11.19 -25.55
N PRO A 9 -0.31 10.68 -25.23
CA PRO A 9 -0.96 10.98 -23.98
C PRO A 9 -0.06 10.54 -22.81
N VAL A 10 0.17 11.43 -21.85
CA VAL A 10 0.86 11.05 -20.61
C VAL A 10 0.00 10.01 -19.89
N PRO A 11 0.53 8.81 -19.54
CA PRO A 11 -0.23 7.81 -18.82
C PRO A 11 -0.81 8.39 -17.52
N ASN A 12 -2.11 8.18 -17.28
CA ASN A 12 -2.78 8.63 -16.07
C ASN A 12 -2.39 7.73 -14.86
N LEU A 13 -2.81 8.14 -13.66
CA LEU A 13 -2.51 7.41 -12.43
C LEU A 13 -2.92 5.93 -12.49
N GLN A 14 -4.11 5.62 -13.04
CA GLN A 14 -4.60 4.25 -13.13
C GLN A 14 -3.75 3.38 -14.07
N GLN A 15 -3.17 3.95 -15.12
CA GLN A 15 -2.27 3.25 -16.03
C GLN A 15 -0.88 3.03 -15.42
N ARG A 16 -0.41 3.99 -14.63
CA ARG A 16 0.94 3.99 -14.05
C ARG A 16 1.02 3.24 -12.72
N PHE A 17 -0.05 3.29 -11.95
CA PHE A 17 -0.15 2.68 -10.61
C PHE A 17 -1.61 2.26 -10.37
N PRO A 18 -2.03 1.15 -11.01
CA PRO A 18 -3.43 0.74 -11.02
C PRO A 18 -3.95 0.38 -9.63
N GLU A 19 -5.20 0.80 -9.38
CA GLU A 19 -5.95 0.47 -8.18
C GLU A 19 -6.78 -0.78 -8.40
N ARG A 20 -6.87 -1.61 -7.38
CA ARG A 20 -7.83 -2.71 -7.30
C ARG A 20 -8.33 -2.94 -5.89
N LEU A 21 -9.47 -3.59 -5.76
CA LEU A 21 -10.05 -3.96 -4.48
C LEU A 21 -9.65 -5.40 -4.14
N VAL A 22 -9.28 -5.61 -2.89
CA VAL A 22 -8.91 -6.92 -2.34
C VAL A 22 -9.91 -7.31 -1.25
N GLN A 23 -10.56 -8.45 -1.40
CA GLN A 23 -11.46 -8.99 -0.39
C GLN A 23 -10.64 -9.67 0.71
N LEU A 24 -10.94 -9.35 1.95
CA LEU A 24 -10.30 -9.94 3.12
C LEU A 24 -11.13 -11.09 3.67
N ALA A 25 -10.50 -11.99 4.44
CA ALA A 25 -11.15 -13.16 5.01
C ALA A 25 -12.31 -12.81 5.97
N ASP A 26 -12.27 -11.63 6.58
CA ASP A 26 -13.31 -11.12 7.49
C ASP A 26 -14.51 -10.46 6.78
N GLY A 27 -14.51 -10.43 5.45
CA GLY A 27 -15.54 -9.80 4.63
C GLY A 27 -15.31 -8.32 4.31
N ALA A 28 -14.31 -7.68 4.90
CA ALA A 28 -13.92 -6.32 4.53
C ALA A 28 -13.23 -6.30 3.16
N GLN A 29 -13.15 -5.12 2.54
CA GLN A 29 -12.34 -4.92 1.34
C GLN A 29 -11.36 -3.77 1.55
N LEU A 30 -10.19 -3.89 0.96
CA LEU A 30 -9.20 -2.82 0.91
C LEU A 30 -8.88 -2.47 -0.54
N ALA A 31 -8.75 -1.18 -0.80
CA ALA A 31 -8.18 -0.68 -2.05
C ALA A 31 -6.65 -0.69 -1.94
N ILE A 32 -6.01 -1.17 -2.97
CA ILE A 32 -4.55 -1.13 -3.11
C ILE A 32 -4.18 -0.61 -4.49
N ARG A 33 -2.98 -0.05 -4.59
CA ARG A 33 -2.30 0.17 -5.86
C ARG A 33 -1.09 -0.73 -5.93
N GLU A 34 -0.84 -1.31 -7.09
CA GLU A 34 0.19 -2.31 -7.26
C GLU A 34 0.89 -2.16 -8.60
N CYS A 35 2.21 -2.28 -8.59
CA CYS A 35 3.02 -2.32 -9.82
C CYS A 35 4.32 -3.10 -9.59
N GLY A 36 4.94 -3.52 -10.69
CA GLY A 36 6.21 -4.23 -10.68
C GLY A 36 6.09 -5.71 -10.29
N GLN A 37 7.23 -6.39 -10.36
CA GLN A 37 7.40 -7.80 -10.03
C GLN A 37 8.71 -8.00 -9.28
N GLY A 38 8.76 -9.00 -8.42
CA GLY A 38 9.94 -9.34 -7.63
C GLY A 38 9.67 -9.35 -6.13
N PRO A 39 10.71 -9.15 -5.31
CA PRO A 39 10.55 -9.03 -3.86
C PRO A 39 9.54 -7.95 -3.50
N VAL A 40 8.72 -8.19 -2.48
CA VAL A 40 7.59 -7.31 -2.15
C VAL A 40 8.04 -6.13 -1.29
N VAL A 41 7.60 -4.94 -1.69
CA VAL A 41 7.66 -3.70 -0.91
C VAL A 41 6.25 -3.24 -0.62
N VAL A 42 5.92 -3.03 0.65
CA VAL A 42 4.60 -2.55 1.10
C VAL A 42 4.74 -1.13 1.63
N LEU A 43 3.89 -0.23 1.13
CA LEU A 43 3.93 1.20 1.42
C LEU A 43 2.67 1.62 2.18
N LEU A 44 2.83 2.20 3.37
CA LEU A 44 1.75 2.69 4.23
C LEU A 44 1.80 4.21 4.31
N HIS A 45 0.73 4.87 3.83
CA HIS A 45 0.62 6.33 3.80
C HIS A 45 0.32 6.96 5.17
N GLY A 46 0.49 8.28 5.27
CA GLY A 46 0.16 9.07 6.45
C GLY A 46 -1.28 9.57 6.49
N ILE A 47 -1.64 10.24 7.58
CA ILE A 47 -2.97 10.81 7.78
C ILE A 47 -3.31 11.82 6.68
N GLY A 48 -4.56 11.80 6.21
CA GLY A 48 -5.03 12.69 5.15
C GLY A 48 -4.44 12.41 3.77
N SER A 49 -3.74 11.28 3.60
CA SER A 49 -3.11 10.87 2.36
C SER A 49 -3.77 9.62 1.79
N GLY A 50 -3.09 8.86 0.95
CA GLY A 50 -3.60 7.64 0.32
C GLY A 50 -2.52 6.95 -0.50
N SER A 51 -2.85 5.80 -1.06
CA SER A 51 -1.94 4.99 -1.88
C SER A 51 -1.35 5.76 -3.07
N ALA A 52 -2.12 6.67 -3.66
CA ALA A 52 -1.69 7.46 -4.82
C ALA A 52 -0.48 8.37 -4.53
N SER A 53 -0.28 8.77 -3.28
CA SER A 53 0.86 9.61 -2.88
C SER A 53 2.21 8.95 -3.11
N TRP A 54 2.23 7.62 -3.23
CA TRP A 54 3.41 6.82 -3.44
C TRP A 54 3.82 6.65 -4.91
N LEU A 55 3.09 7.26 -5.85
CA LEU A 55 3.27 7.02 -7.29
C LEU A 55 4.73 7.09 -7.74
N HIS A 56 5.43 8.18 -7.43
CA HIS A 56 6.80 8.37 -7.90
C HIS A 56 7.79 7.39 -7.26
N CYS A 57 7.61 7.11 -5.97
CA CYS A 57 8.40 6.12 -5.25
C CYS A 57 8.15 4.71 -5.82
N ALA A 58 6.88 4.35 -6.01
CA ALA A 58 6.48 3.05 -6.52
C ALA A 58 7.05 2.79 -7.92
N GLN A 59 7.02 3.79 -8.81
CA GLN A 59 7.56 3.64 -10.17
C GLN A 59 9.06 3.37 -10.18
N ARG A 60 9.81 3.96 -9.26
CA ARG A 60 11.25 3.70 -9.14
C ARG A 60 11.53 2.31 -8.56
N LEU A 61 10.78 1.91 -7.55
CA LEU A 61 10.91 0.61 -6.90
C LEU A 61 10.46 -0.54 -7.80
N ALA A 62 9.49 -0.30 -8.67
CA ALA A 62 8.91 -1.31 -9.57
C ALA A 62 9.92 -1.88 -10.59
N ALA A 63 11.06 -1.24 -10.80
CA ALA A 63 12.13 -1.75 -11.66
C ALA A 63 12.67 -3.11 -11.21
N GLY A 64 12.58 -3.42 -9.92
CA GLY A 64 13.08 -4.69 -9.38
C GLY A 64 12.23 -5.26 -8.24
N ASN A 65 11.05 -4.70 -7.98
CA ASN A 65 10.19 -5.09 -6.86
C ASN A 65 8.73 -5.13 -7.25
N ARG A 66 7.97 -5.97 -6.57
CA ARG A 66 6.51 -5.89 -6.52
C ARG A 66 6.14 -4.87 -5.45
N VAL A 67 5.55 -3.74 -5.86
CA VAL A 67 5.21 -2.64 -4.96
C VAL A 67 3.71 -2.63 -4.71
N ILE A 68 3.33 -2.64 -3.44
CA ILE A 68 1.95 -2.62 -2.98
C ILE A 68 1.78 -1.42 -2.05
N ALA A 69 0.89 -0.50 -2.38
CA ALA A 69 0.49 0.59 -1.50
C ALA A 69 -0.99 0.45 -1.17
N TRP A 70 -1.33 0.43 0.11
CA TRP A 70 -2.74 0.35 0.50
C TRP A 70 -3.37 1.73 0.66
N ASP A 71 -4.68 1.80 0.51
CA ASP A 71 -5.47 2.81 1.19
C ASP A 71 -5.85 2.20 2.54
N ALA A 72 -5.39 2.81 3.62
CA ALA A 72 -5.65 2.32 4.97
C ALA A 72 -7.15 2.18 5.21
N PRO A 73 -7.59 1.27 6.12
CA PRO A 73 -9.01 1.19 6.49
C PRO A 73 -9.64 2.55 6.78
N GLY A 74 -10.77 2.83 6.14
CA GLY A 74 -11.46 4.11 6.22
C GLY A 74 -10.97 5.19 5.25
N TYR A 75 -9.94 4.91 4.45
CA TYR A 75 -9.46 5.79 3.39
C TYR A 75 -9.90 5.28 2.01
N GLY A 76 -10.18 6.21 1.10
CA GLY A 76 -10.60 5.85 -0.26
C GLY A 76 -11.77 4.85 -0.24
N LEU A 77 -11.61 3.75 -0.95
CA LEU A 77 -12.63 2.69 -1.05
C LEU A 77 -12.45 1.57 -0.03
N SER A 78 -11.48 1.71 0.88
CA SER A 78 -11.22 0.70 1.93
C SER A 78 -12.28 0.76 3.02
N THR A 79 -12.77 -0.41 3.42
CA THR A 79 -13.75 -0.55 4.52
C THR A 79 -13.16 0.02 5.83
N PRO A 80 -13.87 0.87 6.55
CA PRO A 80 -13.43 1.33 7.87
C PRO A 80 -13.31 0.18 8.86
N LEU A 81 -12.39 0.32 9.83
CA LEU A 81 -12.31 -0.61 10.96
C LEU A 81 -13.54 -0.45 11.87
N PRO A 82 -14.01 -1.55 12.51
CA PRO A 82 -15.17 -1.52 13.41
C PRO A 82 -15.04 -0.54 14.59
N PRO A 83 -13.90 -0.41 15.28
CA PRO A 83 -13.75 0.56 16.37
C PRO A 83 -13.91 2.01 15.90
N ALA A 84 -14.60 2.86 16.67
CA ALA A 84 -14.74 4.27 16.40
C ALA A 84 -13.40 5.03 16.47
N ARG A 85 -12.47 4.52 17.28
CA ARG A 85 -11.11 5.04 17.44
C ARG A 85 -10.11 3.90 17.32
N PRO A 86 -9.78 3.47 16.08
CA PRO A 86 -8.84 2.37 15.88
C PRO A 86 -7.46 2.71 16.43
N LYS A 87 -6.80 1.72 17.01
CA LYS A 87 -5.41 1.79 17.45
C LYS A 87 -4.48 1.25 16.36
N ALA A 88 -3.19 1.51 16.50
CA ALA A 88 -2.20 1.00 15.56
C ALA A 88 -2.25 -0.52 15.39
N CYS A 89 -2.53 -1.27 16.46
CA CYS A 89 -2.68 -2.73 16.40
C CYS A 89 -3.92 -3.19 15.61
N ASP A 90 -4.98 -2.39 15.55
CA ASP A 90 -6.17 -2.71 14.74
C ASP A 90 -5.83 -2.61 13.24
N TYR A 91 -5.09 -1.59 12.85
CA TYR A 91 -4.56 -1.46 11.48
C TYR A 91 -3.57 -2.58 11.17
N ALA A 92 -2.70 -2.95 12.12
CA ALA A 92 -1.75 -4.04 11.96
C ALA A 92 -2.45 -5.38 11.70
N ALA A 93 -3.53 -5.68 12.42
CA ALA A 93 -4.35 -6.88 12.19
C ALA A 93 -4.97 -6.89 10.80
N CYS A 94 -5.45 -5.75 10.33
CA CYS A 94 -6.01 -5.60 8.98
C CYS A 94 -4.91 -5.78 7.89
N LEU A 95 -3.72 -5.26 8.12
CA LEU A 95 -2.58 -5.45 7.22
C LEU A 95 -2.21 -6.93 7.10
N GLU A 96 -2.24 -7.68 8.20
CA GLU A 96 -2.03 -9.13 8.19
C GLU A 96 -3.00 -9.84 7.25
N LEU A 97 -4.30 -9.53 7.37
CA LEU A 97 -5.33 -10.10 6.49
C LEU A 97 -5.10 -9.72 5.02
N LEU A 98 -4.65 -8.51 4.74
CA LEU A 98 -4.33 -8.07 3.38
C LEU A 98 -3.16 -8.87 2.80
N LEU A 99 -2.07 -9.00 3.55
CA LEU A 99 -0.89 -9.71 3.07
C LEU A 99 -1.15 -11.20 2.91
N ASP A 100 -2.01 -11.80 3.75
CA ASP A 100 -2.51 -13.17 3.55
C ASP A 100 -3.30 -13.28 2.24
N ALA A 101 -4.24 -12.37 1.99
CA ALA A 101 -5.05 -12.35 0.77
C ALA A 101 -4.21 -12.19 -0.49
N LEU A 102 -3.09 -11.47 -0.42
CA LEU A 102 -2.17 -11.24 -1.53
C LEU A 102 -1.09 -12.31 -1.69
N GLY A 103 -1.03 -13.30 -0.78
CA GLY A 103 -0.02 -14.34 -0.78
C GLY A 103 1.41 -13.84 -0.51
N VAL A 104 1.54 -12.75 0.26
CA VAL A 104 2.84 -12.16 0.60
C VAL A 104 3.41 -12.83 1.84
N GLU A 105 4.45 -13.65 1.67
CA GLU A 105 5.09 -14.35 2.79
C GLU A 105 6.15 -13.50 3.48
N SER A 106 6.81 -12.62 2.75
CA SER A 106 7.80 -11.70 3.30
C SER A 106 7.84 -10.38 2.53
N CYS A 107 8.19 -9.29 3.21
CA CYS A 107 8.25 -7.98 2.59
C CYS A 107 9.23 -7.04 3.27
N LEU A 108 9.62 -6.00 2.53
CA LEU A 108 10.11 -4.75 3.08
C LEU A 108 8.89 -3.87 3.35
N LEU A 109 8.77 -3.35 4.56
CA LEU A 109 7.65 -2.52 4.96
C LEU A 109 8.10 -1.07 5.17
N VAL A 110 7.42 -0.14 4.49
CA VAL A 110 7.68 1.30 4.57
C VAL A 110 6.45 2.00 5.12
N GLY A 111 6.62 2.79 6.16
CA GLY A 111 5.55 3.60 6.73
C GLY A 111 5.94 5.07 6.82
N HIS A 112 5.01 5.96 6.45
CA HIS A 112 5.17 7.40 6.56
C HIS A 112 4.20 7.99 7.56
N SER A 113 4.69 8.76 8.54
CA SER A 113 3.88 9.43 9.56
C SER A 113 2.96 8.45 10.30
N LEU A 114 1.64 8.58 10.21
CA LEU A 114 0.68 7.61 10.77
C LEU A 114 0.94 6.19 10.27
N GLY A 115 1.32 6.03 9.00
CA GLY A 115 1.73 4.76 8.43
C GLY A 115 2.98 4.17 9.09
N ALA A 116 3.88 5.02 9.60
CA ALA A 116 5.05 4.56 10.36
C ALA A 116 4.65 3.93 11.70
N LEU A 117 3.63 4.50 12.35
CA LEU A 117 3.08 3.94 13.60
C LEU A 117 2.43 2.57 13.35
N MET A 118 1.65 2.45 12.28
CA MET A 118 1.03 1.19 11.86
C MET A 118 2.10 0.14 11.50
N ALA A 119 3.11 0.53 10.74
CA ALA A 119 4.22 -0.33 10.34
C ALA A 119 5.01 -0.85 11.54
N THR A 120 5.27 0.02 12.53
CA THR A 120 5.95 -0.37 13.76
C THR A 120 5.13 -1.38 14.55
N ALA A 121 3.83 -1.13 14.74
CA ALA A 121 2.94 -2.06 15.43
C ALA A 121 2.89 -3.43 14.74
N TYR A 122 2.84 -3.44 13.41
CA TYR A 122 2.83 -4.66 12.62
C TYR A 122 4.15 -5.44 12.75
N ALA A 123 5.28 -4.78 12.50
CA ALA A 123 6.60 -5.41 12.53
C ALA A 123 7.02 -5.88 13.92
N ALA A 124 6.61 -5.18 14.98
CA ALA A 124 6.89 -5.56 16.36
C ALA A 124 5.93 -6.62 16.92
N GLY A 125 4.82 -6.87 16.25
CA GLY A 125 3.76 -7.78 16.68
C GLY A 125 3.50 -8.91 15.70
N ILE A 126 2.27 -8.95 15.20
CA ILE A 126 1.76 -10.05 14.36
C ILE A 126 2.57 -10.30 13.07
N GLY A 127 3.19 -9.25 12.52
CA GLY A 127 3.96 -9.31 11.28
C GLY A 127 5.45 -9.58 11.46
N ALA A 128 5.93 -9.84 12.68
CA ALA A 128 7.38 -9.94 12.97
C ALA A 128 8.12 -10.96 12.08
N ALA A 129 7.50 -12.09 11.76
CA ALA A 129 8.09 -13.11 10.90
C ALA A 129 8.04 -12.77 9.40
N ARG A 130 7.16 -11.85 9.01
CA ARG A 130 6.90 -11.48 7.60
C ARG A 130 7.74 -10.28 7.16
N VAL A 131 8.03 -9.34 8.08
CA VAL A 131 8.79 -8.12 7.79
C VAL A 131 10.29 -8.40 7.87
N ARG A 132 10.96 -8.34 6.72
CA ARG A 132 12.42 -8.50 6.65
C ARG A 132 13.17 -7.21 6.95
N ARG A 133 12.61 -6.09 6.51
CA ARG A 133 13.15 -4.74 6.76
C ARG A 133 12.01 -3.77 6.98
N LEU A 134 12.25 -2.83 7.87
CA LEU A 134 11.32 -1.77 8.22
C LEU A 134 11.97 -0.41 7.94
N VAL A 135 11.28 0.44 7.17
CA VAL A 135 11.69 1.82 6.89
C VAL A 135 10.61 2.75 7.42
N LEU A 136 10.99 3.66 8.28
CA LEU A 136 10.08 4.63 8.89
C LEU A 136 10.46 6.04 8.43
N LEU A 137 9.47 6.76 7.93
CA LEU A 137 9.58 8.13 7.45
C LEU A 137 8.70 9.03 8.29
N SER A 138 9.20 10.17 8.71
CA SER A 138 8.46 11.17 9.49
C SER A 138 8.02 12.36 8.64
#